data_6f33d6090922d3cced3dce5ffdfdc201
#
_entry.id   6f33d6090922d3cced3dce5ffdfdc201
#
_cell.length_a   1.000
_cell.length_b   1.000
_cell.length_c   1.000
_cell.angle_alpha   90.00
_cell.angle_beta   90.00
_cell.angle_gamma   90.00
#
_symmetry.space_group_name_H-M   'P 1'
#
loop_
_entity.id
_entity.type
_entity.pdbx_description
1 polymer ?
#
loop_
_entity_poly.entity_id
_entity_poly.type
_entity_poly.pdbx_seq_one_letter_code
_entity_poly.pdbx_strand_id
1 'polypeptide(L)'
;MLQKLTEVGVYEFIFYKPDLIDQSIAKKDSEKIINKCNEVIINACKQCGSNFIPALYYFSNLELAVNLVKDNAVKSYAFDLNAKEQFNLAEIKTDEDICMITGPESGFSKEEIKILSKKDIEIRLLKNNVLRAETAPIVISSLLQNHFGNI
;
A
#
# COMPACT_ATOMS: atom_id res chain seq x y z
N MET A 1 -2.15 3.78 11.10
CA MET A 1 -1.91 2.87 9.96
C MET A 1 -0.49 2.31 9.99
N LEU A 2 0.59 3.07 9.74
CA LEU A 2 1.98 2.59 9.67
C LEU A 2 2.41 1.68 10.82
N GLN A 3 2.17 2.11 12.06
CA GLN A 3 2.48 1.30 13.24
C GLN A 3 1.89 -0.12 13.13
N LYS A 4 0.61 -0.24 12.75
CA LYS A 4 -0.07 -1.54 12.66
C LYS A 4 0.43 -2.40 11.50
N LEU A 5 0.75 -1.77 10.38
CA LEU A 5 1.32 -2.47 9.23
C LEU A 5 2.73 -3.00 9.54
N THR A 6 3.53 -2.23 10.27
CA THR A 6 4.85 -2.68 10.75
C THR A 6 4.71 -3.87 11.71
N GLU A 7 3.78 -3.83 12.66
CA GLU A 7 3.48 -4.92 13.58
C GLU A 7 3.02 -6.19 12.85
N VAL A 8 2.26 -6.05 11.77
CA VAL A 8 1.77 -7.16 10.91
C VAL A 8 2.86 -7.73 10.00
N GLY A 9 4.00 -7.04 9.82
CA GLY A 9 5.12 -7.57 9.07
C GLY A 9 5.24 -7.04 7.63
N VAL A 10 4.65 -5.88 7.33
CA VAL A 10 4.96 -5.17 6.09
C VAL A 10 6.39 -4.64 6.17
N TYR A 11 7.22 -4.96 5.18
CA TYR A 11 8.64 -4.62 5.21
C TYR A 11 9.03 -3.47 4.28
N GLU A 12 8.11 -2.97 3.43
CA GLU A 12 8.34 -1.81 2.57
C GLU A 12 7.09 -0.96 2.44
N PHE A 13 7.25 0.35 2.56
CA PHE A 13 6.21 1.34 2.40
C PHE A 13 6.54 2.28 1.25
N ILE A 14 5.63 2.37 0.29
CA ILE A 14 5.75 3.26 -0.85
C ILE A 14 4.60 4.26 -0.80
N PHE A 15 4.90 5.48 -0.44
CA PHE A 15 3.95 6.57 -0.42
C PHE A 15 4.01 7.37 -1.71
N TYR A 16 2.86 7.84 -2.14
CA TYR A 16 2.76 8.77 -3.25
C TYR A 16 1.76 9.88 -2.93
N LYS A 17 1.89 10.99 -3.64
CA LYS A 17 0.91 12.08 -3.58
C LYS A 17 -0.21 11.76 -4.58
N PRO A 18 -1.45 11.48 -4.12
CA PRO A 18 -2.56 11.17 -5.01
C PRO A 18 -3.11 12.43 -5.68
N ASP A 19 -3.76 12.26 -6.86
CA ASP A 19 -4.40 13.36 -7.59
C ASP A 19 -5.54 13.98 -6.77
N LEU A 20 -6.35 13.13 -6.12
CA LEU A 20 -7.49 13.54 -5.30
C LEU A 20 -7.08 13.70 -3.84
N ILE A 21 -6.24 14.68 -3.56
CA ILE A 21 -5.77 14.99 -2.20
C ILE A 21 -6.30 16.34 -1.72
N ASP A 22 -6.63 16.43 -0.43
CA ASP A 22 -6.95 17.71 0.21
C ASP A 22 -5.76 18.67 0.11
N GLN A 23 -6.02 19.90 -0.33
CA GLN A 23 -4.99 20.90 -0.55
C GLN A 23 -4.23 21.29 0.74
N SER A 24 -4.85 21.15 1.90
CA SER A 24 -4.20 21.36 3.19
C SER A 24 -3.10 20.33 3.46
N ILE A 25 -3.28 19.11 2.97
CA ILE A 25 -2.30 18.02 3.06
C ILE A 25 -1.26 18.15 1.95
N ALA A 26 -1.68 18.53 0.75
CA ALA A 26 -0.80 18.69 -0.41
C ALA A 26 0.33 19.72 -0.22
N LYS A 27 0.17 20.67 0.70
CA LYS A 27 1.15 21.72 1.03
C LYS A 27 2.13 21.33 2.14
N LYS A 28 1.96 20.18 2.78
CA LYS A 28 2.85 19.75 3.84
C LYS A 28 4.22 19.37 3.29
N ASP A 29 5.24 19.72 4.05
CA ASP A 29 6.64 19.38 3.76
C ASP A 29 6.80 17.85 3.78
N SER A 30 7.11 17.27 2.62
CA SER A 30 7.27 15.82 2.45
C SER A 30 8.40 15.25 3.30
N GLU A 31 9.49 16.01 3.49
CA GLU A 31 10.62 15.56 4.29
C GLU A 31 10.24 15.41 5.77
N LYS A 32 9.49 16.36 6.31
CA LYS A 32 8.97 16.26 7.69
C LYS A 32 8.00 15.10 7.85
N ILE A 33 7.18 14.81 6.83
CA ILE A 33 6.27 13.66 6.85
C ILE A 33 7.07 12.37 6.88
N ILE A 34 8.07 12.22 6.00
CA ILE A 34 8.92 11.04 5.91
C ILE A 34 9.64 10.80 7.25
N ASN A 35 10.26 11.82 7.83
CA ASN A 35 10.97 11.71 9.10
C ASN A 35 10.04 11.23 10.22
N LYS A 36 8.85 11.82 10.34
CA LYS A 36 7.85 11.39 11.32
C LYS A 36 7.37 9.95 11.09
N CYS A 37 7.17 9.54 9.83
CA CYS A 37 6.79 8.18 9.50
C CYS A 37 7.90 7.17 9.87
N ASN A 38 9.16 7.49 9.60
CA ASN A 38 10.30 6.66 9.99
C ASN A 38 10.39 6.49 11.52
N GLU A 39 10.16 7.55 12.30
CA GLU A 39 10.09 7.45 13.76
C GLU A 39 8.99 6.49 14.22
N VAL A 40 7.81 6.55 13.60
CA VAL A 40 6.69 5.64 13.91
C VAL A 40 7.06 4.19 13.60
N ILE A 41 7.69 3.93 12.45
CA ILE A 41 8.15 2.60 12.04
C ILE A 41 9.17 2.05 13.04
N ILE A 42 10.21 2.83 13.37
CA ILE A 42 11.26 2.43 14.33
C ILE A 42 10.66 2.11 15.69
N ASN A 43 9.73 2.93 16.18
CA ASN A 43 9.07 2.69 17.46
C ASN A 43 8.18 1.44 17.44
N ALA A 44 7.50 1.18 16.32
CA ALA A 44 6.72 -0.03 16.14
C ALA A 44 7.62 -1.28 16.15
N CYS A 45 8.76 -1.26 15.43
CA CYS A 45 9.73 -2.35 15.42
C CYS A 45 10.25 -2.65 16.83
N LYS A 46 10.61 -1.61 17.61
CA LYS A 46 11.05 -1.78 19.01
C LYS A 46 9.98 -2.43 19.88
N GLN A 47 8.72 -2.05 19.69
CA GLN A 47 7.59 -2.55 20.46
C GLN A 47 7.24 -4.00 20.12
N CYS A 48 7.23 -4.37 18.83
CA CYS A 48 6.87 -5.72 18.39
C CYS A 48 8.07 -6.69 18.33
N GLY A 49 9.29 -6.25 18.63
CA GLY A 49 10.49 -7.08 18.62
C GLY A 49 11.01 -7.41 17.21
N SER A 50 10.62 -6.64 16.19
CA SER A 50 11.13 -6.83 14.83
C SER A 50 12.59 -6.38 14.75
N ASN A 51 13.46 -7.25 14.22
CA ASN A 51 14.86 -6.92 13.92
C ASN A 51 15.04 -6.30 12.54
N PHE A 52 13.97 -6.16 11.79
CA PHE A 52 13.96 -5.55 10.46
C PHE A 52 13.18 -4.24 10.49
N ILE A 53 13.80 -3.16 9.98
CA ILE A 53 13.16 -1.84 9.86
C ILE A 53 12.65 -1.70 8.42
N PRO A 54 11.32 -1.60 8.21
CA PRO A 54 10.76 -1.38 6.88
C PRO A 54 11.32 -0.16 6.17
N ALA A 55 11.63 -0.29 4.88
CA ALA A 55 12.01 0.83 4.04
C ALA A 55 10.79 1.73 3.77
N LEU A 56 11.01 3.04 3.64
CA LEU A 56 9.98 4.02 3.31
C LEU A 56 10.42 4.88 2.15
N TYR A 57 9.60 4.90 1.10
CA TYR A 57 9.77 5.73 -0.09
C TYR A 57 8.60 6.71 -0.24
N TYR A 58 8.85 7.86 -0.84
CA TYR A 58 7.83 8.85 -1.16
C TYR A 58 8.02 9.37 -2.58
N PHE A 59 6.92 9.36 -3.34
CA PHE A 59 6.89 9.84 -4.72
C PHE A 59 5.87 10.97 -4.91
N SER A 60 6.15 11.86 -5.86
CA SER A 60 5.29 12.98 -6.17
C SER A 60 3.97 12.61 -6.87
N ASN A 61 3.85 11.38 -7.39
CA ASN A 61 2.64 10.84 -8.01
C ASN A 61 2.65 9.31 -8.03
N LEU A 62 1.50 8.73 -8.37
CA LEU A 62 1.32 7.28 -8.45
C LEU A 62 2.20 6.63 -9.54
N GLU A 63 2.39 7.27 -10.68
CA GLU A 63 3.14 6.69 -11.79
C GLU A 63 4.59 6.38 -11.41
N LEU A 64 5.24 7.31 -10.72
CA LEU A 64 6.60 7.12 -10.24
C LEU A 64 6.69 6.00 -9.18
N ALA A 65 5.71 5.92 -8.29
CA ALA A 65 5.64 4.85 -7.29
C ALA A 65 5.47 3.48 -7.95
N VAL A 66 4.58 3.38 -8.92
CA VAL A 66 4.33 2.13 -9.67
C VAL A 66 5.55 1.72 -10.51
N ASN A 67 6.28 2.66 -11.08
CA ASN A 67 7.51 2.35 -11.82
C ASN A 67 8.53 1.62 -10.95
N LEU A 68 8.77 2.08 -9.71
CA LEU A 68 9.66 1.39 -8.78
C LEU A 68 9.25 -0.08 -8.58
N VAL A 69 7.96 -0.34 -8.39
CA VAL A 69 7.42 -1.69 -8.17
C VAL A 69 7.58 -2.56 -9.41
N LYS A 70 7.34 -2.01 -10.60
CA LYS A 70 7.48 -2.74 -11.88
C LYS A 70 8.94 -3.03 -12.22
N ASP A 71 9.85 -2.10 -11.94
CA ASP A 71 11.30 -2.30 -12.15
C ASP A 71 11.84 -3.47 -11.31
N ASN A 72 11.23 -3.73 -10.16
CA ASN A 72 11.54 -4.88 -9.30
C ASN A 72 10.74 -6.16 -9.65
N ALA A 73 9.92 -6.13 -10.70
CA ALA A 73 9.09 -7.25 -11.15
C ALA A 73 8.13 -7.83 -10.09
N VAL A 74 7.72 -7.02 -9.12
CA VAL A 74 6.83 -7.43 -8.03
C VAL A 74 5.39 -7.53 -8.52
N LYS A 75 4.71 -8.64 -8.23
CA LYS A 75 3.28 -8.80 -8.52
C LYS A 75 2.47 -7.80 -7.72
N SER A 76 1.57 -7.09 -8.38
CA SER A 76 0.92 -5.92 -7.79
C SER A 76 -0.57 -5.92 -7.98
N TYR A 77 -1.29 -5.57 -6.91
CA TYR A 77 -2.74 -5.42 -6.89
C TYR A 77 -3.12 -4.03 -6.39
N ALA A 78 -4.05 -3.38 -7.07
CA ALA A 78 -4.69 -2.16 -6.61
C ALA A 78 -6.13 -2.45 -6.16
N PHE A 79 -6.59 -1.79 -5.10
CA PHE A 79 -7.92 -2.02 -4.56
C PHE A 79 -8.84 -0.84 -4.83
N ASP A 80 -9.92 -1.10 -5.58
CA ASP A 80 -10.95 -0.12 -5.89
C ASP A 80 -12.33 -0.73 -5.72
N LEU A 81 -13.30 0.05 -5.24
CA LEU A 81 -14.68 -0.38 -5.03
C LEU A 81 -15.44 -0.64 -6.33
N ASN A 82 -15.00 -0.04 -7.43
CA ASN A 82 -15.59 -0.20 -8.76
C ASN A 82 -14.97 -1.35 -9.55
N ALA A 83 -14.01 -2.08 -8.96
CA ALA A 83 -13.41 -3.25 -9.59
C ALA A 83 -14.45 -4.35 -9.78
N LYS A 84 -14.39 -5.02 -10.95
CA LYS A 84 -15.30 -6.12 -11.28
C LYS A 84 -14.89 -7.45 -10.68
N GLU A 85 -13.58 -7.65 -10.54
CA GLU A 85 -13.00 -8.89 -10.07
C GLU A 85 -12.66 -8.81 -8.59
N GLN A 86 -13.02 -9.83 -7.83
CA GLN A 86 -12.67 -9.92 -6.42
C GLN A 86 -11.22 -10.33 -6.23
N PHE A 87 -10.61 -9.86 -5.16
CA PHE A 87 -9.31 -10.31 -4.72
C PHE A 87 -9.39 -11.75 -4.22
N ASN A 88 -8.52 -12.60 -4.76
CA ASN A 88 -8.49 -14.02 -4.42
C ASN A 88 -7.07 -14.43 -4.00
N LEU A 89 -6.90 -14.79 -2.74
CA LEU A 89 -5.62 -15.24 -2.19
C LEU A 89 -5.09 -16.51 -2.87
N ALA A 90 -5.97 -17.38 -3.41
CA ALA A 90 -5.55 -18.58 -4.10
C ALA A 90 -4.75 -18.33 -5.40
N GLU A 91 -4.77 -17.09 -5.92
CA GLU A 91 -3.98 -16.67 -7.09
C GLU A 91 -2.54 -16.26 -6.72
N ILE A 92 -2.22 -16.18 -5.42
CA ILE A 92 -0.93 -15.75 -4.90
C ILE A 92 -0.14 -16.97 -4.45
N LYS A 93 1.09 -17.11 -4.95
CA LYS A 93 2.02 -18.12 -4.46
C LYS A 93 2.68 -17.65 -3.18
N THR A 94 3.00 -18.58 -2.30
CA THR A 94 3.57 -18.28 -0.97
C THR A 94 5.04 -17.87 -1.00
N ASP A 95 5.69 -17.94 -2.15
CA ASP A 95 7.09 -17.55 -2.40
C ASP A 95 7.22 -16.27 -3.24
N GLU A 96 6.11 -15.53 -3.46
CA GLU A 96 6.09 -14.31 -4.24
C GLU A 96 6.07 -13.06 -3.35
N ASP A 97 6.85 -12.07 -3.72
CA ASP A 97 6.71 -10.71 -3.18
C ASP A 97 5.48 -10.04 -3.79
N ILE A 98 4.66 -9.42 -2.95
CA ILE A 98 3.40 -8.80 -3.34
C ILE A 98 3.37 -7.33 -2.96
N CYS A 99 3.03 -6.49 -3.93
CA CYS A 99 2.72 -5.08 -3.68
C CYS A 99 1.21 -4.85 -3.67
N MET A 100 0.72 -4.22 -2.61
CA MET A 100 -0.69 -3.86 -2.44
C MET A 100 -0.85 -2.34 -2.49
N ILE A 101 -1.66 -1.87 -3.43
CA ILE A 101 -1.87 -0.45 -3.67
C ILE A 101 -3.28 -0.06 -3.20
N THR A 102 -3.36 0.86 -2.26
CA THR A 102 -4.63 1.42 -1.79
C THR A 102 -4.68 2.90 -2.09
N GLY A 103 -5.82 3.37 -2.57
CA GLY A 103 -6.07 4.79 -2.84
C GLY A 103 -6.36 5.59 -1.56
N PRO A 104 -6.45 6.93 -1.68
CA PRO A 104 -6.91 7.80 -0.62
C PRO A 104 -8.41 7.57 -0.34
N GLU A 105 -8.97 8.27 0.66
CA GLU A 105 -10.40 8.17 1.01
C GLU A 105 -11.34 8.54 -0.17
N SER A 106 -10.90 9.41 -1.06
CA SER A 106 -11.61 9.78 -2.29
C SER A 106 -11.50 8.75 -3.42
N GLY A 107 -10.74 7.67 -3.23
CA GLY A 107 -10.42 6.67 -4.27
C GLY A 107 -9.37 7.16 -5.26
N PHE A 108 -9.10 6.34 -6.28
CA PHE A 108 -8.20 6.72 -7.38
C PHE A 108 -8.88 7.68 -8.35
N SER A 109 -8.12 8.61 -8.91
CA SER A 109 -8.59 9.42 -10.04
C SER A 109 -8.73 8.57 -11.30
N LYS A 110 -9.45 9.10 -12.31
CA LYS A 110 -9.56 8.42 -13.61
C LYS A 110 -8.21 8.24 -14.28
N GLU A 111 -7.30 9.19 -14.10
CA GLU A 111 -5.95 9.11 -14.66
C GLU A 111 -5.10 8.10 -13.90
N GLU A 112 -5.20 8.03 -12.59
CA GLU A 112 -4.54 7.00 -11.77
C GLU A 112 -5.01 5.59 -12.16
N ILE A 113 -6.31 5.37 -12.38
CA ILE A 113 -6.85 4.09 -12.87
C ILE A 113 -6.25 3.74 -14.26
N LYS A 114 -6.10 4.72 -15.16
CA LYS A 114 -5.46 4.48 -16.45
C LYS A 114 -3.98 4.10 -16.32
N ILE A 115 -3.26 4.76 -15.38
CA ILE A 115 -1.85 4.43 -15.10
C ILE A 115 -1.75 2.99 -14.60
N LEU A 116 -2.56 2.60 -13.62
CA LEU A 116 -2.59 1.24 -13.09
C LEU A 116 -2.83 0.21 -14.21
N SER A 117 -3.85 0.45 -15.05
CA SER A 117 -4.18 -0.44 -16.17
C SER A 117 -3.07 -0.53 -17.21
N LYS A 118 -2.42 0.59 -17.58
CA LYS A 118 -1.30 0.62 -18.54
C LYS A 118 -0.05 -0.10 -18.02
N LYS A 119 0.10 -0.17 -16.71
CA LYS A 119 1.23 -0.84 -16.04
C LYS A 119 0.91 -2.29 -15.65
N ASP A 120 -0.18 -2.87 -16.17
CA ASP A 120 -0.61 -4.24 -15.86
C ASP A 120 -0.74 -4.50 -14.35
N ILE A 121 -1.23 -3.50 -13.61
CA ILE A 121 -1.60 -3.66 -12.21
C ILE A 121 -3.03 -4.19 -12.16
N GLU A 122 -3.21 -5.30 -11.49
CA GLU A 122 -4.52 -5.93 -11.35
C GLU A 122 -5.39 -5.14 -10.37
N ILE A 123 -6.52 -4.60 -10.86
CA ILE A 123 -7.45 -3.85 -10.02
C ILE A 123 -8.50 -4.80 -9.47
N ARG A 124 -8.57 -4.92 -8.16
CA ARG A 124 -9.41 -5.92 -7.45
C ARG A 124 -10.35 -5.27 -6.45
N LEU A 125 -11.49 -5.90 -6.24
CA LEU A 125 -12.41 -5.57 -5.15
C LEU A 125 -12.05 -6.41 -3.92
N LEU A 126 -11.79 -5.76 -2.79
CA LEU A 126 -11.49 -6.47 -1.55
C LEU A 126 -12.77 -7.04 -0.93
N LYS A 127 -13.82 -6.20 -0.84
CA LYS A 127 -15.16 -6.55 -0.34
C LYS A 127 -16.16 -5.49 -0.76
N ASN A 128 -17.45 -5.81 -0.67
CA ASN A 128 -18.54 -4.91 -1.09
C ASN A 128 -18.74 -3.68 -0.19
N ASN A 129 -18.32 -3.76 1.08
CA ASN A 129 -18.45 -2.62 2.00
C ASN A 129 -17.19 -1.75 1.94
N VAL A 130 -17.39 -0.44 2.01
CA VAL A 130 -16.29 0.53 2.08
C VAL A 130 -15.51 0.34 3.38
N LEU A 131 -14.21 0.13 3.26
CA LEU A 131 -13.27 0.23 4.38
C LEU A 131 -12.65 1.62 4.38
N ARG A 132 -12.34 2.15 5.56
CA ARG A 132 -11.54 3.39 5.65
C ARG A 132 -10.15 3.18 5.05
N ALA A 133 -9.55 4.26 4.55
CA ALA A 133 -8.23 4.23 3.91
C ALA A 133 -7.12 3.64 4.79
N GLU A 134 -7.22 3.80 6.11
CA GLU A 134 -6.29 3.18 7.05
C GLU A 134 -6.61 1.72 7.38
N THR A 135 -7.87 1.28 7.19
CA THR A 135 -8.31 -0.09 7.52
C THR A 135 -8.01 -1.08 6.40
N ALA A 136 -8.23 -0.68 5.15
CA ALA A 136 -8.04 -1.56 3.99
C ALA A 136 -6.62 -2.17 3.94
N PRO A 137 -5.52 -1.39 4.02
CA PRO A 137 -4.17 -1.98 3.97
C PRO A 137 -3.86 -2.91 5.14
N ILE A 138 -4.42 -2.66 6.35
CA ILE A 138 -4.23 -3.56 7.50
C ILE A 138 -4.90 -4.91 7.24
N VAL A 139 -6.15 -4.89 6.77
CA VAL A 139 -6.90 -6.12 6.46
C VAL A 139 -6.19 -6.92 5.37
N ILE A 140 -5.78 -6.26 4.28
CA ILE A 140 -5.10 -6.91 3.16
C ILE A 140 -3.78 -7.54 3.61
N SER A 141 -2.96 -6.78 4.35
CA SER A 141 -1.69 -7.28 4.86
C SER A 141 -1.86 -8.46 5.81
N SER A 142 -2.86 -8.41 6.69
CA SER A 142 -3.15 -9.54 7.58
C SER A 142 -3.58 -10.80 6.84
N LEU A 143 -4.39 -10.66 5.78
CA LEU A 143 -4.79 -11.78 4.93
C LEU A 143 -3.59 -12.41 4.21
N LEU A 144 -2.68 -11.58 3.69
CA LEU A 144 -1.46 -12.05 3.04
C LEU A 144 -0.52 -12.74 4.02
N GLN A 145 -0.29 -12.16 5.19
CA GLN A 145 0.58 -12.76 6.20
C GLN A 145 0.04 -14.11 6.69
N ASN A 146 -1.28 -14.23 6.85
CA ASN A 146 -1.92 -15.51 7.12
C ASN A 146 -1.73 -16.51 5.97
N HIS A 147 -1.91 -16.06 4.72
CA HIS A 147 -1.70 -16.89 3.53
C HIS A 147 -0.25 -17.39 3.40
N PHE A 148 0.72 -16.58 3.78
CA PHE A 148 2.14 -16.94 3.79
C PHE A 148 2.56 -17.76 5.01
N GLY A 149 1.65 -17.98 5.97
CA GLY A 149 1.94 -18.73 7.19
C GLY A 149 2.78 -17.99 8.23
N ASN A 150 2.79 -16.66 8.17
CA ASN A 150 3.55 -15.81 9.11
C ASN A 150 2.73 -15.44 10.36
N ILE A 151 1.42 -15.56 10.30
CA ILE A 151 0.48 -15.39 11.42
C ILE A 151 -0.67 -16.39 11.34
#